data_9984900fd9d68f7f5888eb3f06910df7
#
_entry.id   9984900fd9d68f7f5888eb3f06910df7
#
_cell.length_a   1.000
_cell.length_b   1.000
_cell.length_c   1.000
_cell.angle_alpha   90.00
_cell.angle_beta   90.00
_cell.angle_gamma   90.00
#
_symmetry.space_group_name_H-M   'P 1'
#
loop_
_entity.id
_entity.type
_entity.pdbx_description
1 polymer ?
#
loop_
_entity_poly.entity_id
_entity_poly.type
_entity_poly.pdbx_seq_one_letter_code
_entity_poly.pdbx_strand_id
1 'polypeptide(L)'
;MSAIWGIVDLSVAQSEAQRKNRAGNLWEEALRMRQAYRTSCLDRIQEKREATYYLACGVQNVTREAVEERFPYERKGERRSLFVADVILDNRGELVQRFGGIRDLCSHPDGEILYESFCSHPEETLAVARGAYACAYLEPGKRTLTLFNDAVGNRSVYYFQEEKRVYFSTLLAGITCERENWKENTGWFDRFYTIRDLRAVSEPRETPYAGILRLAPGEIVVFTEEGVHRRDYWDPFAGRRILRGKTEAGYRELVTTVFRHCVEDVIREGRGGKETGILL
;
A
#
# COMPACT_ATOMS: atom_id res chain seq x y z
N MET A 1 -4.56 -10.89 6.47
CA MET A 1 -4.23 -9.55 5.93
C MET A 1 -4.71 -9.52 4.50
N SER A 2 -5.36 -8.43 4.12
CA SER A 2 -5.66 -8.16 2.71
C SER A 2 -4.35 -8.08 1.92
N ALA A 3 -4.44 -8.09 0.60
CA ALA A 3 -3.26 -8.07 -0.25
C ALA A 3 -3.58 -7.36 -1.57
N ILE A 4 -2.62 -6.65 -2.12
CA ILE A 4 -2.75 -6.06 -3.45
C ILE A 4 -1.65 -6.57 -4.38
N TRP A 5 -1.99 -6.70 -5.66
CA TRP A 5 -1.04 -6.99 -6.73
C TRP A 5 -1.54 -6.46 -8.06
N GLY A 6 -0.64 -6.28 -8.98
CA GLY A 6 -1.01 -5.82 -10.31
C GLY A 6 0.16 -5.64 -11.25
N ILE A 7 -0.20 -5.39 -12.50
CA ILE A 7 0.71 -5.11 -13.61
C ILE A 7 0.16 -3.88 -14.34
N VAL A 8 1.03 -2.92 -14.63
CA VAL A 8 0.68 -1.72 -15.40
C VAL A 8 1.70 -1.52 -16.52
N ASP A 9 1.23 -1.47 -17.74
CA ASP A 9 2.02 -1.12 -18.92
C ASP A 9 1.83 0.36 -19.24
N LEU A 10 2.85 1.15 -18.99
CA LEU A 10 2.86 2.61 -19.19
C LEU A 10 3.23 3.01 -20.63
N SER A 11 3.49 2.04 -21.50
CA SER A 11 3.94 2.32 -22.88
C SER A 11 2.81 2.84 -23.78
N VAL A 12 3.20 3.63 -24.79
CA VAL A 12 2.32 4.01 -25.88
C VAL A 12 2.24 2.86 -26.89
N ALA A 13 1.08 2.31 -27.11
CA ALA A 13 0.89 1.34 -28.18
C ALA A 13 0.78 2.05 -29.54
N GLN A 14 1.66 1.71 -30.46
CA GLN A 14 1.73 2.32 -31.79
C GLN A 14 0.74 1.68 -32.79
N SER A 15 0.23 0.46 -32.51
CA SER A 15 -0.72 -0.25 -33.35
C SER A 15 -1.72 -1.08 -32.57
N GLU A 16 -2.87 -1.40 -33.19
CA GLU A 16 -3.91 -2.26 -32.59
C GLU A 16 -3.42 -3.71 -32.40
N ALA A 17 -2.60 -4.23 -33.30
CA ALA A 17 -2.01 -5.54 -33.18
C ALA A 17 -1.05 -5.63 -31.97
N GLN A 18 -0.24 -4.59 -31.72
CA GLN A 18 0.60 -4.51 -30.54
C GLN A 18 -0.22 -4.45 -29.24
N ARG A 19 -1.36 -3.73 -29.24
CA ARG A 19 -2.27 -3.70 -28.10
C ARG A 19 -2.82 -5.07 -27.74
N LYS A 20 -3.28 -5.84 -28.74
CA LYS A 20 -3.82 -7.19 -28.55
C LYS A 20 -2.77 -8.17 -28.00
N ASN A 21 -1.58 -8.16 -28.58
CA ASN A 21 -0.50 -9.04 -28.14
C ASN A 21 -0.04 -8.71 -26.69
N ARG A 22 0.14 -7.44 -26.38
CA ARG A 22 0.49 -6.99 -25.03
C ARG A 22 -0.57 -7.33 -24.00
N ALA A 23 -1.84 -7.16 -24.34
CA ALA A 23 -2.95 -7.51 -23.45
C ALA A 23 -3.02 -9.02 -23.16
N GLY A 24 -2.70 -9.87 -24.16
CA GLY A 24 -2.63 -11.32 -23.97
C GLY A 24 -1.53 -11.72 -23.01
N ASN A 25 -0.32 -11.23 -23.22
CA ASN A 25 0.82 -11.51 -22.34
C ASN A 25 0.59 -11.00 -20.92
N LEU A 26 0.05 -9.78 -20.76
CA LEU A 26 -0.26 -9.21 -19.45
C LEU A 26 -1.25 -10.07 -18.67
N TRP A 27 -2.21 -10.66 -19.36
CA TRP A 27 -3.19 -11.53 -18.69
C TRP A 27 -2.57 -12.85 -18.20
N GLU A 28 -1.71 -13.47 -18.97
CA GLU A 28 -1.00 -14.70 -18.55
C GLU A 28 -0.11 -14.42 -17.32
N GLU A 29 0.60 -13.30 -17.32
CA GLU A 29 1.41 -12.85 -16.20
C GLU A 29 0.53 -12.58 -14.96
N ALA A 30 -0.60 -11.90 -15.12
CA ALA A 30 -1.56 -11.65 -14.05
C ALA A 30 -2.08 -12.93 -13.39
N LEU A 31 -2.33 -13.98 -14.20
CA LEU A 31 -2.74 -15.28 -13.69
C LEU A 31 -1.64 -15.96 -12.87
N ARG A 32 -0.36 -15.83 -13.26
CA ARG A 32 0.77 -16.35 -12.48
C ARG A 32 0.87 -15.61 -11.15
N MET A 33 0.82 -14.28 -11.14
CA MET A 33 0.81 -13.48 -9.89
C MET A 33 -0.31 -13.92 -8.96
N ARG A 34 -1.52 -14.10 -9.48
CA ARG A 34 -2.68 -14.55 -8.70
C ARG A 34 -2.45 -15.90 -8.00
N GLN A 35 -1.69 -16.80 -8.62
CA GLN A 35 -1.39 -18.11 -8.04
C GLN A 35 -0.58 -18.00 -6.74
N ALA A 36 0.28 -17.00 -6.59
CA ALA A 36 1.05 -16.77 -5.38
C ALA A 36 0.16 -16.52 -4.14
N TYR A 37 -1.10 -16.12 -4.37
CA TYR A 37 -2.07 -15.84 -3.31
C TYR A 37 -3.03 -16.99 -2.99
N ARG A 38 -2.89 -18.17 -3.64
CA ARG A 38 -3.80 -19.31 -3.43
C ARG A 38 -3.78 -19.86 -2.01
N THR A 39 -2.66 -19.73 -1.30
CA THR A 39 -2.49 -20.18 0.09
C THR A 39 -2.78 -19.08 1.11
N SER A 40 -3.06 -17.86 0.65
CA SER A 40 -3.40 -16.75 1.52
C SER A 40 -4.84 -16.88 2.03
N CYS A 41 -5.05 -16.53 3.30
CA CYS A 41 -6.39 -16.54 3.90
C CYS A 41 -7.18 -15.30 3.46
N LEU A 42 -7.57 -15.25 2.20
CA LEU A 42 -8.37 -14.19 1.62
C LEU A 42 -9.84 -14.62 1.55
N ASP A 43 -10.75 -13.76 1.99
CA ASP A 43 -12.19 -14.04 1.93
C ASP A 43 -12.73 -13.88 0.51
N ARG A 44 -12.18 -12.93 -0.26
CA ARG A 44 -12.55 -12.70 -1.66
C ARG A 44 -11.42 -12.02 -2.43
N ILE A 45 -11.42 -12.18 -3.75
CA ILE A 45 -10.54 -11.48 -4.67
C ILE A 45 -11.41 -10.59 -5.56
N GLN A 46 -11.03 -9.33 -5.66
CA GLN A 46 -11.63 -8.33 -6.53
C GLN A 46 -10.57 -7.86 -7.52
N GLU A 47 -10.92 -7.85 -8.80
CA GLU A 47 -9.94 -7.58 -9.85
C GLU A 47 -10.55 -6.78 -11.00
N LYS A 48 -9.71 -6.00 -11.66
CA LYS A 48 -10.04 -5.30 -12.89
C LYS A 48 -8.90 -5.37 -13.88
N ARG A 49 -9.24 -5.63 -15.14
CA ARG A 49 -8.28 -5.71 -16.22
C ARG A 49 -8.71 -4.88 -17.42
N GLU A 50 -7.75 -4.27 -18.05
CA GLU A 50 -7.85 -3.67 -19.38
C GLU A 50 -6.58 -3.97 -20.17
N ALA A 51 -6.51 -3.49 -21.41
CA ALA A 51 -5.39 -3.81 -22.30
C ALA A 51 -4.00 -3.42 -21.76
N THR A 52 -3.95 -2.43 -20.86
CA THR A 52 -2.70 -1.86 -20.33
C THR A 52 -2.50 -2.09 -18.84
N TYR A 53 -3.46 -2.67 -18.15
CA TYR A 53 -3.30 -2.93 -16.73
C TYR A 53 -4.14 -4.12 -16.24
N TYR A 54 -3.66 -4.69 -15.16
CA TYR A 54 -4.36 -5.60 -14.27
C TYR A 54 -4.14 -5.12 -12.83
N LEU A 55 -5.23 -4.91 -12.11
CA LEU A 55 -5.22 -4.54 -10.69
C LEU A 55 -6.07 -5.52 -9.91
N ALA A 56 -5.57 -5.99 -8.79
CA ALA A 56 -6.27 -6.93 -7.94
C ALA A 56 -6.07 -6.59 -6.45
N CYS A 57 -7.12 -6.87 -5.69
CA CYS A 57 -7.12 -6.84 -4.24
C CYS A 57 -7.74 -8.12 -3.69
N GLY A 58 -6.97 -8.83 -2.87
CA GLY A 58 -7.47 -9.91 -2.03
C GLY A 58 -7.92 -9.34 -0.69
N VAL A 59 -9.21 -9.33 -0.42
CA VAL A 59 -9.77 -8.74 0.79
C VAL A 59 -9.87 -9.80 1.88
N GLN A 60 -9.42 -9.45 3.08
CA GLN A 60 -9.69 -10.18 4.30
C GLN A 60 -10.63 -9.33 5.18
N ASN A 61 -11.77 -9.88 5.55
CA ASN A 61 -12.79 -9.19 6.33
C ASN A 61 -12.41 -9.16 7.82
N VAL A 62 -11.37 -8.43 8.17
CA VAL A 62 -10.86 -8.31 9.54
C VAL A 62 -11.75 -7.38 10.37
N THR A 63 -12.18 -6.29 9.76
CA THR A 63 -13.10 -5.32 10.39
C THR A 63 -14.52 -5.50 9.83
N ARG A 64 -15.50 -4.95 10.53
CA ARG A 64 -16.90 -4.99 10.11
C ARG A 64 -17.10 -4.31 8.76
N GLU A 65 -16.46 -3.18 8.55
CA GLU A 65 -16.59 -2.36 7.35
C GLU A 65 -15.85 -2.98 6.15
N ALA A 66 -14.82 -3.81 6.38
CA ALA A 66 -14.08 -4.47 5.31
C ALA A 66 -14.96 -5.38 4.43
N VAL A 67 -16.13 -5.79 4.92
CA VAL A 67 -17.12 -6.55 4.13
C VAL A 67 -17.63 -5.73 2.94
N GLU A 68 -17.70 -4.41 3.11
CA GLU A 68 -18.23 -3.48 2.11
C GLU A 68 -17.18 -2.96 1.12
N GLU A 69 -15.89 -3.36 1.26
CA GLU A 69 -14.84 -2.99 0.29
C GLU A 69 -15.20 -3.41 -1.15
N ARG A 70 -14.98 -2.53 -2.10
CA ARG A 70 -15.31 -2.70 -3.53
C ARG A 70 -14.11 -2.29 -4.42
N PHE A 71 -13.04 -3.03 -4.33
CA PHE A 71 -11.85 -2.77 -5.14
C PHE A 71 -11.97 -3.27 -6.60
N PRO A 72 -11.30 -2.62 -7.55
CA PRO A 72 -10.71 -1.29 -7.44
C PRO A 72 -11.77 -0.20 -7.31
N TYR A 73 -11.55 0.74 -6.40
CA TYR A 73 -12.31 1.98 -6.44
C TYR A 73 -11.99 2.73 -7.73
N GLU A 74 -13.00 3.28 -8.37
CA GLU A 74 -12.86 3.93 -9.66
C GLU A 74 -13.61 5.25 -9.72
N ARG A 75 -12.88 6.31 -10.05
CA ARG A 75 -13.49 7.59 -10.48
C ARG A 75 -13.52 7.61 -12.00
N LYS A 76 -14.70 7.84 -12.58
CA LYS A 76 -14.92 7.94 -14.03
C LYS A 76 -14.82 9.41 -14.49
N GLY A 77 -14.61 9.63 -15.78
CA GLY A 77 -14.55 10.97 -16.40
C GLY A 77 -13.15 11.36 -16.83
N GLU A 78 -12.90 12.66 -17.00
CA GLU A 78 -11.64 13.20 -17.53
C GLU A 78 -10.42 12.84 -16.65
N ARG A 79 -10.61 12.78 -15.34
CA ARG A 79 -9.59 12.37 -14.37
C ARG A 79 -9.87 10.95 -13.87
N ARG A 80 -10.01 10.02 -14.82
CA ARG A 80 -10.22 8.61 -14.48
C ARG A 80 -9.06 8.10 -13.62
N SER A 81 -9.40 7.51 -12.49
CA SER A 81 -8.43 6.87 -11.61
C SER A 81 -8.98 5.57 -11.04
N LEU A 82 -8.05 4.65 -10.72
CA LEU A 82 -8.35 3.38 -10.07
C LEU A 82 -7.46 3.24 -8.83
N PHE A 83 -8.00 2.59 -7.81
CA PHE A 83 -7.30 2.43 -6.55
C PHE A 83 -7.52 1.03 -5.97
N VAL A 84 -6.43 0.40 -5.54
CA VAL A 84 -6.44 -0.83 -4.74
C VAL A 84 -5.58 -0.65 -3.51
N ALA A 85 -6.02 -1.20 -2.38
CA ALA A 85 -5.30 -1.08 -1.13
C ALA A 85 -5.48 -2.30 -0.22
N ASP A 86 -4.43 -2.64 0.52
CA ASP A 86 -4.51 -3.35 1.80
C ASP A 86 -4.46 -2.28 2.88
N VAL A 87 -5.56 -2.04 3.57
CA VAL A 87 -5.70 -0.88 4.45
C VAL A 87 -6.50 -1.17 5.71
N ILE A 88 -6.00 -0.65 6.83
CA ILE A 88 -6.72 -0.47 8.09
C ILE A 88 -6.34 0.92 8.60
N LEU A 89 -7.33 1.79 8.70
CA LEU A 89 -7.15 3.17 9.18
C LEU A 89 -7.46 3.26 10.67
N ASP A 90 -6.56 3.84 11.46
CA ASP A 90 -6.77 4.08 12.88
C ASP A 90 -7.55 5.38 13.11
N ASN A 91 -7.34 6.40 12.28
CA ASN A 91 -7.94 7.73 12.44
C ASN A 91 -9.02 8.08 11.40
N ARG A 92 -9.91 7.14 11.09
CA ARG A 92 -11.01 7.30 10.12
C ARG A 92 -11.82 8.58 10.32
N GLY A 93 -12.21 8.86 11.56
CA GLY A 93 -13.02 10.03 11.93
C GLY A 93 -12.36 11.35 11.58
N GLU A 94 -11.06 11.45 11.82
CA GLU A 94 -10.27 12.64 11.50
C GLU A 94 -10.19 12.86 9.98
N LEU A 95 -9.95 11.80 9.20
CA LEU A 95 -9.90 11.89 7.74
C LEU A 95 -11.23 12.36 7.16
N VAL A 96 -12.34 11.78 7.61
CA VAL A 96 -13.68 12.16 7.13
C VAL A 96 -14.04 13.58 7.55
N GLN A 97 -13.74 13.98 8.77
CA GLN A 97 -14.00 15.34 9.24
C GLN A 97 -13.18 16.37 8.44
N ARG A 98 -11.92 16.05 8.13
CA ARG A 98 -11.00 16.99 7.48
C ARG A 98 -11.24 17.12 5.97
N PHE A 99 -11.54 16.02 5.28
CA PHE A 99 -11.64 16.00 3.83
C PHE A 99 -13.07 15.92 3.29
N GLY A 100 -14.03 15.78 4.14
CA GLY A 100 -15.46 16.05 4.02
C GLY A 100 -16.19 15.61 2.76
N GLY A 101 -16.41 14.33 2.58
CA GLY A 101 -17.32 13.82 1.52
C GLY A 101 -18.20 12.68 2.03
N ILE A 102 -17.80 12.05 3.10
CA ILE A 102 -18.45 10.88 3.68
C ILE A 102 -19.25 11.31 4.91
N ARG A 103 -20.56 11.11 4.89
CA ARG A 103 -21.44 11.53 5.99
C ARG A 103 -21.64 10.47 7.07
N ASP A 104 -21.43 9.20 6.72
CA ASP A 104 -21.61 8.07 7.64
C ASP A 104 -20.38 7.17 7.63
N LEU A 105 -19.56 7.32 8.68
CA LEU A 105 -18.35 6.52 8.90
C LEU A 105 -18.60 5.03 9.06
N CYS A 106 -19.76 4.65 9.60
CA CYS A 106 -20.03 3.26 9.93
C CYS A 106 -20.28 2.39 8.71
N SER A 107 -20.71 3.00 7.59
CA SER A 107 -21.05 2.29 6.36
C SER A 107 -19.93 2.32 5.31
N HIS A 108 -18.91 3.17 5.47
CA HIS A 108 -17.81 3.29 4.49
C HIS A 108 -16.56 2.54 4.94
N PRO A 109 -16.01 1.66 4.08
CA PRO A 109 -14.78 0.94 4.38
C PRO A 109 -13.55 1.84 4.31
N ASP A 110 -12.45 1.37 4.91
CA ASP A 110 -11.20 2.13 5.01
C ASP A 110 -10.60 2.48 3.65
N GLY A 111 -10.71 1.56 2.68
CA GLY A 111 -10.22 1.78 1.33
C GLY A 111 -10.94 2.91 0.62
N GLU A 112 -12.25 3.03 0.79
CA GLU A 112 -13.04 4.11 0.21
C GLU A 112 -12.68 5.46 0.84
N ILE A 113 -12.57 5.50 2.18
CA ILE A 113 -12.18 6.71 2.91
C ILE A 113 -10.81 7.21 2.45
N LEU A 114 -9.82 6.31 2.39
CA LEU A 114 -8.47 6.66 1.96
C LEU A 114 -8.45 7.12 0.50
N TYR A 115 -9.18 6.42 -0.37
CA TYR A 115 -9.27 6.78 -1.79
C TYR A 115 -9.86 8.16 -2.03
N GLU A 116 -11.01 8.46 -1.43
CA GLU A 116 -11.69 9.75 -1.62
C GLU A 116 -10.85 10.91 -1.03
N SER A 117 -10.23 10.70 0.13
CA SER A 117 -9.32 11.66 0.72
C SER A 117 -8.10 11.91 -0.17
N PHE A 118 -7.46 10.84 -0.66
CA PHE A 118 -6.29 10.93 -1.54
C PHE A 118 -6.61 11.58 -2.89
N CYS A 119 -7.75 11.27 -3.49
CA CYS A 119 -8.18 11.90 -4.74
C CYS A 119 -8.39 13.42 -4.60
N SER A 120 -8.84 13.86 -3.43
CA SER A 120 -9.16 15.26 -3.18
C SER A 120 -7.95 16.07 -2.71
N HIS A 121 -7.17 15.49 -1.80
CA HIS A 121 -6.05 16.15 -1.13
C HIS A 121 -4.89 15.16 -0.88
N PRO A 122 -4.15 14.74 -1.92
CA PRO A 122 -3.17 13.67 -1.81
C PRO A 122 -2.08 13.95 -0.76
N GLU A 123 -1.47 15.12 -0.77
CA GLU A 123 -0.39 15.48 0.16
C GLU A 123 -0.86 15.55 1.61
N GLU A 124 -2.02 16.18 1.84
CA GLU A 124 -2.57 16.31 3.17
C GLU A 124 -3.06 14.98 3.72
N THR A 125 -3.60 14.12 2.85
CA THR A 125 -4.02 12.76 3.22
C THR A 125 -2.84 11.96 3.72
N LEU A 126 -1.72 11.95 3.00
CA LEU A 126 -0.50 11.25 3.41
C LEU A 126 0.06 11.80 4.73
N ALA A 127 -0.02 13.12 4.95
CA ALA A 127 0.46 13.74 6.18
C ALA A 127 -0.40 13.39 7.42
N VAL A 128 -1.68 13.05 7.21
CA VAL A 128 -2.66 12.87 8.30
C VAL A 128 -3.04 11.40 8.52
N ALA A 129 -3.10 10.60 7.47
CA ALA A 129 -3.54 9.21 7.55
C ALA A 129 -2.66 8.39 8.51
N ARG A 130 -3.29 7.77 9.50
CA ARG A 130 -2.68 6.84 10.44
C ARG A 130 -3.30 5.47 10.31
N GLY A 131 -2.46 4.44 10.42
CA GLY A 131 -2.88 3.05 10.30
C GLY A 131 -1.86 2.21 9.55
N ALA A 132 -2.29 1.08 9.05
CA ALA A 132 -1.47 0.16 8.27
C ALA A 132 -2.02 0.08 6.85
N TYR A 133 -1.27 0.55 5.85
CA TYR A 133 -1.73 0.53 4.47
C TYR A 133 -0.63 0.35 3.43
N ALA A 134 -1.00 -0.31 2.34
CA ALA A 134 -0.24 -0.45 1.11
C ALA A 134 -1.17 -0.19 -0.07
N CYS A 135 -0.82 0.76 -0.93
CA CYS A 135 -1.73 1.32 -1.92
C CYS A 135 -1.12 1.38 -3.31
N ALA A 136 -1.96 1.17 -4.32
CA ALA A 136 -1.66 1.45 -5.70
C ALA A 136 -2.77 2.32 -6.31
N TYR A 137 -2.39 3.46 -6.83
CA TYR A 137 -3.26 4.43 -7.49
C TYR A 137 -2.84 4.60 -8.94
N LEU A 138 -3.74 4.31 -9.85
CA LEU A 138 -3.51 4.34 -11.30
C LEU A 138 -4.35 5.42 -11.96
N GLU A 139 -3.74 6.28 -12.74
CA GLU A 139 -4.38 7.21 -13.66
C GLU A 139 -4.13 6.75 -15.11
N PRO A 140 -5.01 5.93 -15.71
CA PRO A 140 -4.77 5.37 -17.04
C PRO A 140 -4.58 6.40 -18.13
N GLY A 141 -5.33 7.52 -18.07
CA GLY A 141 -5.24 8.62 -19.03
C GLY A 141 -3.89 9.34 -19.02
N LYS A 142 -3.26 9.42 -17.85
CA LYS A 142 -1.91 9.98 -17.68
C LYS A 142 -0.81 8.93 -17.78
N ARG A 143 -1.15 7.66 -17.85
CA ARG A 143 -0.19 6.55 -17.77
C ARG A 143 0.73 6.66 -16.55
N THR A 144 0.11 6.92 -15.42
CA THR A 144 0.81 7.13 -14.16
C THR A 144 0.34 6.12 -13.13
N LEU A 145 1.29 5.38 -12.56
CA LEU A 145 1.07 4.51 -11.41
C LEU A 145 1.77 5.10 -10.19
N THR A 146 1.03 5.29 -9.13
CA THR A 146 1.57 5.74 -7.84
C THR A 146 1.43 4.59 -6.83
N LEU A 147 2.56 4.20 -6.23
CA LEU A 147 2.60 3.25 -5.12
C LEU A 147 2.99 3.99 -3.85
N PHE A 148 2.31 3.72 -2.75
CA PHE A 148 2.66 4.28 -1.45
C PHE A 148 2.25 3.34 -0.30
N ASN A 149 2.90 3.48 0.83
CA ASN A 149 2.62 2.72 2.05
C ASN A 149 2.52 3.65 3.26
N ASP A 150 2.17 3.09 4.42
CA ASP A 150 2.06 3.84 5.67
C ASP A 150 3.41 4.37 6.18
N ALA A 151 3.33 5.38 7.04
CA ALA A 151 4.47 6.14 7.56
C ALA A 151 5.56 5.27 8.21
N VAL A 152 5.19 4.16 8.84
CA VAL A 152 6.13 3.26 9.53
C VAL A 152 6.40 1.95 8.78
N GLY A 153 5.74 1.74 7.62
CA GLY A 153 5.93 0.58 6.77
C GLY A 153 5.34 -0.71 7.32
N ASN A 154 4.21 -0.62 8.05
CA ASN A 154 3.49 -1.81 8.53
C ASN A 154 3.04 -2.73 7.40
N ARG A 155 2.78 -2.16 6.23
CA ARG A 155 2.49 -2.88 5.01
C ARG A 155 3.60 -2.69 4.00
N SER A 156 4.05 -3.79 3.40
CA SER A 156 5.09 -3.77 2.36
C SER A 156 4.47 -3.79 0.98
N VAL A 157 5.02 -3.00 0.07
CA VAL A 157 4.78 -3.13 -1.37
C VAL A 157 6.11 -3.43 -2.03
N TYR A 158 6.18 -4.57 -2.71
CA TYR A 158 7.29 -4.92 -3.58
C TYR A 158 6.94 -4.50 -4.99
N TYR A 159 7.93 -4.07 -5.76
CA TYR A 159 7.74 -3.72 -7.15
C TYR A 159 8.98 -4.08 -7.99
N PHE A 160 8.71 -4.33 -9.25
CA PHE A 160 9.71 -4.60 -10.27
C PHE A 160 9.31 -3.87 -11.54
N GLN A 161 10.26 -3.22 -12.18
CA GLN A 161 10.03 -2.54 -13.44
C GLN A 161 10.90 -3.16 -14.53
N GLU A 162 10.27 -3.53 -15.63
CA GLU A 162 10.94 -3.95 -16.86
C GLU A 162 10.48 -3.04 -17.99
N GLU A 163 11.39 -2.25 -18.54
CA GLU A 163 11.08 -1.22 -19.52
C GLU A 163 9.99 -0.24 -19.02
N LYS A 164 8.80 -0.30 -19.60
CA LYS A 164 7.63 0.52 -19.22
C LYS A 164 6.57 -0.26 -18.46
N ARG A 165 6.82 -1.51 -18.16
CA ARG A 165 5.91 -2.37 -17.41
C ARG A 165 6.32 -2.43 -15.95
N VAL A 166 5.36 -2.16 -15.08
CA VAL A 166 5.54 -2.17 -13.63
C VAL A 166 4.69 -3.29 -13.03
N TYR A 167 5.33 -4.15 -12.25
CA TYR A 167 4.72 -5.19 -11.44
C TYR A 167 4.76 -4.74 -10.00
N PHE A 168 3.67 -4.90 -9.27
CA PHE A 168 3.66 -4.63 -7.84
C PHE A 168 2.87 -5.69 -7.07
N SER A 169 3.24 -5.90 -5.81
CA SER A 169 2.65 -6.95 -4.99
C SER A 169 2.98 -6.71 -3.51
N THR A 170 2.05 -7.01 -2.62
CA THR A 170 2.31 -7.04 -1.17
C THR A 170 3.04 -8.31 -0.72
N LEU A 171 3.10 -9.35 -1.57
CA LEU A 171 3.92 -10.53 -1.37
C LEU A 171 5.07 -10.56 -2.38
N LEU A 172 6.28 -10.80 -1.90
CA LEU A 172 7.45 -10.96 -2.77
C LEU A 172 7.23 -12.08 -3.81
N ALA A 173 6.60 -13.18 -3.38
CA ALA A 173 6.23 -14.30 -4.23
C ALA A 173 5.30 -13.90 -5.40
N GLY A 174 4.50 -12.85 -5.24
CA GLY A 174 3.63 -12.33 -6.31
C GLY A 174 4.40 -11.75 -7.50
N ILE A 175 5.67 -11.36 -7.30
CA ILE A 175 6.55 -10.92 -8.38
C ILE A 175 7.48 -12.06 -8.81
N THR A 176 8.04 -12.81 -7.87
CA THR A 176 9.03 -13.84 -8.20
C THR A 176 8.46 -15.02 -8.97
N CYS A 177 7.14 -15.24 -8.91
CA CYS A 177 6.47 -16.28 -9.72
C CYS A 177 6.48 -16.00 -11.24
N GLU A 178 6.86 -14.78 -11.65
CA GLU A 178 6.92 -14.44 -13.07
C GLU A 178 8.12 -15.06 -13.81
N ARG A 179 9.17 -15.44 -13.08
CA ARG A 179 10.39 -16.02 -13.65
C ARG A 179 10.97 -17.09 -12.72
N GLU A 180 11.52 -18.14 -13.27
CA GLU A 180 12.19 -19.19 -12.48
C GLU A 180 13.58 -18.76 -12.01
N ASN A 181 14.27 -17.92 -12.78
CA ASN A 181 15.67 -17.57 -12.56
C ASN A 181 15.86 -16.07 -12.27
N TRP A 182 15.47 -15.65 -11.08
CA TRP A 182 15.82 -14.33 -10.59
C TRP A 182 17.28 -14.27 -10.16
N LYS A 183 17.97 -13.21 -10.57
CA LYS A 183 19.33 -12.95 -10.11
C LYS A 183 19.31 -12.61 -8.62
N GLU A 184 20.14 -13.27 -7.84
CA GLU A 184 20.30 -13.00 -6.42
C GLU A 184 20.98 -11.64 -6.19
N ASN A 185 20.57 -10.93 -5.15
CA ASN A 185 21.22 -9.74 -4.65
C ASN A 185 22.29 -10.15 -3.62
N THR A 186 23.49 -10.45 -4.10
CA THR A 186 24.60 -10.88 -3.24
C THR A 186 24.92 -9.87 -2.14
N GLY A 187 24.86 -8.57 -2.44
CA GLY A 187 25.07 -7.52 -1.44
C GLY A 187 24.04 -7.52 -0.32
N TRP A 188 22.79 -7.87 -0.63
CA TRP A 188 21.75 -8.06 0.38
C TRP A 188 22.07 -9.26 1.30
N PHE A 189 22.46 -10.40 0.72
CA PHE A 189 22.84 -11.59 1.49
C PHE A 189 24.08 -11.35 2.35
N ASP A 190 25.11 -10.70 1.80
CA ASP A 190 26.33 -10.36 2.55
C ASP A 190 25.99 -9.52 3.80
N ARG A 191 25.15 -8.50 3.64
CA ARG A 191 24.68 -7.69 4.77
C ARG A 191 23.82 -8.51 5.75
N PHE A 192 22.87 -9.28 5.25
CA PHE A 192 21.97 -10.08 6.08
C PHE A 192 22.74 -11.07 6.98
N TYR A 193 23.79 -11.73 6.46
CA TYR A 193 24.58 -12.68 7.23
C TYR A 193 25.66 -12.04 8.11
N THR A 194 26.14 -10.86 7.78
CA THR A 194 27.21 -10.17 8.52
C THR A 194 26.70 -9.22 9.58
N ILE A 195 25.46 -8.72 9.46
CA ILE A 195 24.87 -7.78 10.39
C ILE A 195 24.49 -8.51 11.69
N ARG A 196 25.21 -8.21 12.77
CA ARG A 196 24.87 -8.65 14.14
C ARG A 196 23.76 -7.79 14.76
N ASP A 197 23.55 -6.61 14.26
CA ASP A 197 22.52 -5.66 14.73
C ASP A 197 21.56 -5.32 13.58
N LEU A 198 20.32 -5.83 13.68
CA LEU A 198 19.26 -5.60 12.69
C LEU A 198 18.95 -4.11 12.46
N ARG A 199 19.36 -3.22 13.40
CA ARG A 199 19.23 -1.77 13.25
C ARG A 199 20.17 -1.18 12.19
N ALA A 200 21.18 -1.93 11.78
CA ALA A 200 22.15 -1.51 10.77
C ALA A 200 21.76 -1.90 9.34
N VAL A 201 20.53 -2.35 9.08
CA VAL A 201 20.01 -2.56 7.71
C VAL A 201 19.88 -1.19 7.04
N SER A 202 20.91 -0.83 6.28
CA SER A 202 21.07 0.50 5.70
C SER A 202 20.19 0.77 4.47
N GLU A 203 19.65 -0.29 3.84
CA GLU A 203 18.88 -0.18 2.60
C GLU A 203 17.50 -0.83 2.71
N PRO A 204 16.49 -0.10 3.21
CA PRO A 204 15.15 -0.64 3.42
C PRO A 204 14.43 -1.05 2.12
N ARG A 205 14.91 -0.55 0.97
CA ARG A 205 14.30 -0.80 -0.34
C ARG A 205 14.76 -2.10 -0.99
N GLU A 206 15.90 -2.64 -0.58
CA GLU A 206 16.46 -3.83 -1.20
C GLU A 206 15.74 -5.12 -0.77
N THR A 207 15.77 -6.09 -1.68
CA THR A 207 15.27 -7.45 -1.47
C THR A 207 16.34 -8.47 -1.78
N PRO A 208 16.15 -9.76 -1.45
CA PRO A 208 17.07 -10.84 -1.85
C PRO A 208 17.25 -10.98 -3.37
N TYR A 209 16.37 -10.39 -4.17
CA TYR A 209 16.39 -10.49 -5.64
C TYR A 209 16.82 -9.17 -6.27
N ALA A 210 17.82 -9.23 -7.15
CA ALA A 210 18.30 -8.06 -7.87
C ALA A 210 17.21 -7.49 -8.79
N GLY A 211 16.96 -6.18 -8.64
CA GLY A 211 15.95 -5.47 -9.44
C GLY A 211 14.53 -5.47 -8.84
N ILE A 212 14.21 -6.35 -7.88
CA ILE A 212 12.97 -6.24 -7.13
C ILE A 212 13.22 -5.33 -5.92
N LEU A 213 12.44 -4.29 -5.82
CA LEU A 213 12.53 -3.33 -4.72
C LEU A 213 11.29 -3.39 -3.84
N ARG A 214 11.42 -2.86 -2.62
CA ARG A 214 10.34 -2.65 -1.66
C ARG A 214 10.20 -1.15 -1.39
N LEU A 215 9.00 -0.66 -1.17
CA LEU A 215 8.82 0.69 -0.65
C LEU A 215 9.46 0.82 0.73
N ALA A 216 10.19 1.90 0.95
CA ALA A 216 10.60 2.29 2.29
C ALA A 216 9.39 2.77 3.11
N PRO A 217 9.47 2.76 4.45
CA PRO A 217 8.44 3.37 5.30
C PRO A 217 8.18 4.83 4.93
N GLY A 218 6.91 5.23 4.77
CA GLY A 218 6.55 6.60 4.44
C GLY A 218 7.00 7.06 3.06
N GLU A 219 7.19 6.14 2.12
CA GLU A 219 7.62 6.44 0.74
C GLU A 219 6.44 6.46 -0.22
N ILE A 220 6.51 7.34 -1.20
CA ILE A 220 5.67 7.37 -2.39
C ILE A 220 6.55 7.25 -3.63
N VAL A 221 6.19 6.34 -4.53
CA VAL A 221 6.87 6.13 -5.82
C VAL A 221 5.88 6.33 -6.94
N VAL A 222 6.21 7.21 -7.86
CA VAL A 222 5.41 7.55 -9.04
C VAL A 222 6.12 7.07 -10.28
N PHE A 223 5.48 6.17 -11.00
CA PHE A 223 5.94 5.65 -12.29
C PHE A 223 5.21 6.36 -13.41
N THR A 224 5.95 6.91 -14.33
CA THR A 224 5.44 7.57 -15.55
C THR A 224 6.12 6.99 -16.78
N GLU A 225 5.65 7.39 -17.96
CA GLU A 225 6.33 7.06 -19.21
C GLU A 225 7.75 7.62 -19.27
N GLU A 226 7.99 8.76 -18.61
CA GLU A 226 9.29 9.46 -18.62
C GLU A 226 10.28 8.87 -17.63
N GLY A 227 9.80 8.28 -16.53
CA GLY A 227 10.67 7.71 -15.50
C GLY A 227 9.98 7.44 -14.17
N VAL A 228 10.81 7.24 -13.16
CA VAL A 228 10.39 6.91 -11.79
C VAL A 228 10.80 8.03 -10.84
N HIS A 229 9.84 8.57 -10.13
CA HIS A 229 10.05 9.59 -9.12
C HIS A 229 9.74 9.01 -7.74
N ARG A 230 10.68 9.18 -6.81
CA ARG A 230 10.56 8.72 -5.41
C ARG A 230 10.69 9.89 -4.48
N ARG A 231 9.90 9.87 -3.40
CA ARG A 231 10.06 10.79 -2.29
C ARG A 231 9.54 10.18 -1.00
N ASP A 232 10.17 10.54 0.09
CA ASP A 232 9.65 10.29 1.42
C ASP A 232 8.62 11.38 1.73
N TYR A 233 7.43 11.01 2.16
CA TYR A 233 6.38 11.95 2.52
C TYR A 233 6.27 12.16 4.03
N TRP A 234 6.97 11.33 4.80
CA TRP A 234 6.95 11.36 6.25
C TRP A 234 8.37 11.29 6.83
N ASP A 235 8.63 12.15 7.84
CA ASP A 235 9.86 12.16 8.62
C ASP A 235 9.51 12.13 10.10
N PRO A 236 9.92 11.07 10.85
CA PRO A 236 9.62 10.94 12.27
C PRO A 236 10.23 12.05 13.13
N PHE A 237 11.20 12.77 12.61
CA PHE A 237 11.87 13.86 13.31
C PHE A 237 11.35 15.26 12.92
N ALA A 238 10.56 15.36 11.87
CA ALA A 238 9.95 16.62 11.47
C ALA A 238 9.00 17.14 12.56
N GLY A 239 9.16 18.39 12.91
CA GLY A 239 8.29 19.05 13.88
C GLY A 239 8.39 18.55 15.33
N ARG A 240 9.38 17.69 15.64
CA ARG A 240 9.57 17.24 17.02
C ARG A 240 9.72 18.42 17.99
N ARG A 241 9.05 18.32 19.13
CA ARG A 241 9.16 19.31 20.21
C ARG A 241 9.81 18.67 21.42
N ILE A 242 10.81 19.35 21.98
CA ILE A 242 11.39 18.97 23.26
C ILE A 242 10.52 19.57 24.36
N LEU A 243 9.82 18.72 25.08
CA LEU A 243 9.03 19.13 26.24
C LEU A 243 9.96 19.30 27.45
N ARG A 244 9.93 20.48 28.05
CA ARG A 244 10.73 20.82 29.25
C ARG A 244 9.83 21.33 30.35
N GLY A 245 10.36 21.32 31.60
CA GLY A 245 9.70 21.96 32.73
C GLY A 245 8.55 21.18 33.36
N LYS A 246 8.37 19.91 33.03
CA LYS A 246 7.40 19.03 33.70
C LYS A 246 8.09 18.22 34.81
N THR A 247 7.32 17.86 35.84
CA THR A 247 7.73 16.87 36.84
C THR A 247 7.71 15.47 36.26
N GLU A 248 8.36 14.50 36.88
CA GLU A 248 8.31 13.09 36.47
C GLU A 248 6.87 12.58 36.34
N ALA A 249 6.04 12.91 37.34
CA ALA A 249 4.61 12.58 37.31
C ALA A 249 3.89 13.17 36.09
N GLY A 250 4.17 14.45 35.76
CA GLY A 250 3.60 15.11 34.60
C GLY A 250 4.05 14.53 33.25
N TYR A 251 5.29 14.04 33.13
CA TYR A 251 5.73 13.31 31.94
C TYR A 251 5.05 11.96 31.86
N ARG A 252 4.91 11.22 32.96
CA ARG A 252 4.23 9.93 33.03
C ARG A 252 2.77 10.04 32.61
N GLU A 253 2.06 11.03 33.12
CA GLU A 253 0.67 11.31 32.75
C GLU A 253 0.52 11.58 31.25
N LEU A 254 1.40 12.41 30.68
CA LEU A 254 1.39 12.71 29.25
C LEU A 254 1.59 11.48 28.41
N VAL A 255 2.60 10.67 28.71
CA VAL A 255 2.88 9.41 27.99
C VAL A 255 1.71 8.45 28.10
N THR A 256 1.14 8.29 29.30
CA THR A 256 -0.02 7.42 29.53
C THR A 256 -1.24 7.89 28.74
N THR A 257 -1.46 9.20 28.67
CA THR A 257 -2.58 9.77 27.90
C THR A 257 -2.43 9.52 26.41
N VAL A 258 -1.24 9.80 25.85
CA VAL A 258 -0.96 9.54 24.42
C VAL A 258 -1.08 8.06 24.11
N PHE A 259 -0.50 7.19 24.95
CA PHE A 259 -0.59 5.74 24.76
C PHE A 259 -2.03 5.25 24.79
N ARG A 260 -2.86 5.74 25.73
CA ARG A 260 -4.28 5.39 25.81
C ARG A 260 -5.01 5.75 24.53
N HIS A 261 -4.83 6.98 24.02
CA HIS A 261 -5.47 7.41 22.77
C HIS A 261 -5.03 6.54 21.58
N CYS A 262 -3.73 6.21 21.48
CA CYS A 262 -3.25 5.31 20.43
C CYS A 262 -3.92 3.92 20.50
N VAL A 263 -4.11 3.38 21.70
CA VAL A 263 -4.78 2.09 21.90
C VAL A 263 -6.26 2.19 21.54
N GLU A 264 -6.94 3.26 21.97
CA GLU A 264 -8.35 3.51 21.64
C GLU A 264 -8.59 3.65 20.13
N ASP A 265 -7.71 4.34 19.42
CA ASP A 265 -7.77 4.50 17.96
C ASP A 265 -7.64 3.15 17.22
N VAL A 266 -6.80 2.24 17.74
CA VAL A 266 -6.56 0.91 17.11
C VAL A 266 -7.66 -0.09 17.42
N ILE A 267 -8.32 0.03 18.61
CA ILE A 267 -9.38 -0.90 19.01
C ILE A 267 -10.64 -0.63 18.19
N ARG A 268 -11.02 -1.61 17.38
CA ARG A 268 -12.23 -1.57 16.55
C ARG A 268 -13.03 -2.85 16.74
N GLU A 269 -14.34 -2.75 16.59
CA GLU A 269 -15.19 -3.94 16.58
C GLU A 269 -14.83 -4.84 15.39
N GLY A 270 -14.35 -6.04 15.70
CA GLY A 270 -14.13 -7.08 14.71
C GLY A 270 -15.46 -7.58 14.11
N ARG A 271 -15.37 -8.28 12.98
CA ARG A 271 -16.53 -8.94 12.36
C ARG A 271 -17.20 -9.89 13.36
N GLY A 272 -18.45 -9.59 13.70
CA GLY A 272 -19.27 -10.41 14.62
C GLY A 272 -19.19 -9.99 16.08
N GLY A 273 -18.75 -8.79 16.41
CA GLY A 273 -18.73 -8.25 17.78
C GLY A 273 -17.81 -8.99 18.74
N LYS A 274 -16.72 -9.58 18.23
CA LYS A 274 -15.77 -10.34 19.07
C LYS A 274 -14.83 -9.41 19.80
N GLU A 275 -14.49 -9.80 21.02
CA GLU A 275 -13.55 -9.09 21.87
C GLU A 275 -12.16 -9.01 21.25
N THR A 276 -11.48 -7.89 21.46
CA THR A 276 -10.08 -7.70 21.08
C THR A 276 -9.18 -8.29 22.17
N GLY A 277 -8.35 -9.26 21.79
CA GLY A 277 -7.35 -9.85 22.68
C GLY A 277 -5.96 -9.22 22.50
N ILE A 278 -5.24 -9.05 23.59
CA ILE A 278 -3.81 -8.69 23.58
C ILE A 278 -3.02 -9.95 23.93
N LEU A 279 -2.12 -10.36 23.07
CA LEU A 279 -1.11 -11.37 23.38
C LEU A 279 0.05 -10.67 24.09
N LEU A 280 0.25 -10.99 25.35
CA LEU A 280 1.39 -10.54 26.16
C LEU A 280 2.54 -11.53 26.08
#